data_ab717c8cd5f7269d5ee21869ead295a3
#
_entry.id   ab717c8cd5f7269d5ee21869ead295a3
#
_cell.length_a   1.000
_cell.length_b   1.000
_cell.length_c   1.000
_cell.angle_alpha   90.00
_cell.angle_beta   90.00
_cell.angle_gamma   90.00
#
_symmetry.space_group_name_H-M   'P 1'
#
loop_
_entity.id
_entity.type
_entity.pdbx_description
1 polymer ?
#
loop_
_entity_poly.entity_id
_entity_poly.type
_entity_poly.pdbx_seq_one_letter_code
_entity_poly.pdbx_strand_id
1 'polypeptide(L)'
;MGEAENGQTAIQLIKTLQATSRLPDVVLMDVRMPVMDGVAATREITKRFAGTKILVLTTFDDDEYVAAALRHGAMGYLLKDTPSEELAAAIRAIHKGYTQLAPGLVERIIAKVPTASPAPPPSWDDLTPREQDVLQLIAKGASNREIAQSLYISEGTVKNHVTNILTRLNLRDRTQAAIFAHSFLPQSDDSK
;
A
#
# COMPACT_ATOMS: atom_id res chain seq x y z
N MET A 1 -26.38 -3.40 10.23
CA MET A 1 -25.92 -2.50 9.16
C MET A 1 -26.14 -1.09 9.68
N GLY A 2 -25.25 -0.15 9.39
CA GLY A 2 -25.35 1.24 9.83
C GLY A 2 -24.85 2.17 8.72
N GLU A 3 -25.27 3.41 8.74
CA GLU A 3 -24.90 4.44 7.78
C GLU A 3 -24.36 5.67 8.52
N ALA A 4 -23.45 6.38 7.88
CA ALA A 4 -22.84 7.60 8.40
C ALA A 4 -22.65 8.61 7.27
N GLU A 5 -22.88 9.88 7.56
CA GLU A 5 -22.86 10.96 6.57
C GLU A 5 -21.44 11.50 6.26
N ASN A 6 -20.45 11.14 7.09
CA ASN A 6 -19.07 11.57 6.94
C ASN A 6 -18.11 10.65 7.72
N GLY A 7 -16.82 10.82 7.51
CA GLY A 7 -15.80 9.97 8.13
C GLY A 7 -15.77 10.03 9.66
N GLN A 8 -16.08 11.19 10.25
CA GLN A 8 -16.07 11.32 11.70
C GLN A 8 -17.22 10.55 12.35
N THR A 9 -18.43 10.66 11.78
CA THR A 9 -19.60 9.90 12.25
C THR A 9 -19.45 8.41 11.98
N ALA A 10 -18.81 8.02 10.88
CA ALA A 10 -18.47 6.62 10.60
C ALA A 10 -17.55 6.01 11.68
N ILE A 11 -16.49 6.72 12.07
CA ILE A 11 -15.59 6.27 13.15
C ILE A 11 -16.33 6.13 14.48
N GLN A 12 -17.20 7.08 14.82
CA GLN A 12 -18.01 7.01 16.04
C GLN A 12 -18.97 5.81 16.03
N LEU A 13 -19.63 5.57 14.90
CA LEU A 13 -20.50 4.43 14.71
C LEU A 13 -19.76 3.09 14.87
N ILE A 14 -18.60 2.95 14.24
CA ILE A 14 -17.77 1.74 14.35
C ILE A 14 -17.34 1.51 15.81
N LYS A 15 -16.94 2.58 16.53
CA LYS A 15 -16.60 2.50 17.94
C LYS A 15 -17.78 2.00 18.81
N THR A 16 -18.99 2.49 18.53
CA THR A 16 -20.21 2.04 19.23
C THR A 16 -20.52 0.57 18.91
N LEU A 17 -20.38 0.17 17.65
CA LEU A 17 -20.58 -1.23 17.23
C LEU A 17 -19.54 -2.16 17.85
N GLN A 18 -18.30 -1.73 17.95
CA GLN A 18 -17.23 -2.49 18.63
C GLN A 18 -17.57 -2.75 20.10
N ALA A 19 -18.10 -1.74 20.81
CA ALA A 19 -18.49 -1.89 22.22
C ALA A 19 -19.62 -2.92 22.43
N THR A 20 -20.39 -3.21 21.39
CA THR A 20 -21.48 -4.23 21.39
C THR A 20 -21.09 -5.54 20.70
N SER A 21 -19.79 -5.74 20.40
CA SER A 21 -19.26 -6.91 19.67
C SER A 21 -19.88 -7.10 18.28
N ARG A 22 -20.26 -6.00 17.63
CA ARG A 22 -20.87 -5.98 16.29
C ARG A 22 -20.02 -5.19 15.30
N LEU A 23 -18.69 -5.31 15.43
CA LEU A 23 -17.74 -4.64 14.51
C LEU A 23 -18.07 -5.03 13.06
N PRO A 24 -18.16 -4.07 12.12
CA PRO A 24 -18.40 -4.39 10.73
C PRO A 24 -17.17 -5.06 10.10
N ASP A 25 -17.37 -6.10 9.32
CA ASP A 25 -16.30 -6.77 8.58
C ASP A 25 -15.83 -5.91 7.42
N VAL A 26 -16.75 -5.24 6.72
CA VAL A 26 -16.48 -4.39 5.57
C VAL A 26 -17.23 -3.07 5.70
N VAL A 27 -16.54 -1.99 5.42
CA VAL A 27 -17.09 -0.64 5.32
C VAL A 27 -16.99 -0.17 3.87
N LEU A 28 -18.12 0.25 3.31
CA LEU A 28 -18.15 0.99 2.05
C LEU A 28 -17.88 2.46 2.37
N MET A 29 -16.81 3.01 1.79
CA MET A 29 -16.34 4.35 2.11
C MET A 29 -16.37 5.24 0.88
N ASP A 30 -17.21 6.28 0.92
CA ASP A 30 -17.12 7.35 -0.06
C ASP A 30 -15.83 8.15 0.15
N VAL A 31 -15.21 8.59 -0.92
CA VAL A 31 -14.01 9.42 -0.87
C VAL A 31 -14.35 10.84 -0.47
N ARG A 32 -15.34 11.44 -1.11
CA ARG A 32 -15.70 12.85 -0.91
C ARG A 32 -16.85 13.00 0.07
N MET A 33 -16.51 13.29 1.30
CA MET A 33 -17.48 13.56 2.35
C MET A 33 -17.15 14.89 3.06
N PRO A 34 -18.16 15.60 3.59
CA PRO A 34 -17.93 16.79 4.39
C PRO A 34 -17.26 16.45 5.74
N VAL A 35 -16.69 17.41 6.42
CA VAL A 35 -16.09 17.33 7.76
C VAL A 35 -14.83 16.46 7.80
N MET A 36 -14.92 15.19 7.41
CA MET A 36 -13.82 14.25 7.29
C MET A 36 -14.03 13.40 6.04
N ASP A 37 -13.08 13.48 5.12
CA ASP A 37 -13.08 12.70 3.87
C ASP A 37 -12.81 11.22 4.09
N GLY A 38 -13.05 10.40 3.05
CA GLY A 38 -12.89 8.96 3.12
C GLY A 38 -11.43 8.52 3.26
N VAL A 39 -10.46 9.32 2.81
CA VAL A 39 -9.03 8.99 2.96
C VAL A 39 -8.60 9.12 4.42
N ALA A 40 -8.96 10.24 5.07
CA ALA A 40 -8.69 10.45 6.48
C ALA A 40 -9.43 9.41 7.35
N ALA A 41 -10.69 9.11 7.01
CA ALA A 41 -11.48 8.09 7.70
C ALA A 41 -10.84 6.69 7.53
N THR A 42 -10.41 6.32 6.33
CA THR A 42 -9.74 5.06 6.05
C THR A 42 -8.51 4.90 6.93
N ARG A 43 -7.63 5.90 6.97
CA ARG A 43 -6.43 5.89 7.82
C ARG A 43 -6.75 5.67 9.31
N GLU A 44 -7.75 6.35 9.83
CA GLU A 44 -8.13 6.22 11.24
C GLU A 44 -8.80 4.87 11.55
N ILE A 45 -9.66 4.37 10.65
CA ILE A 45 -10.35 3.09 10.85
C ILE A 45 -9.37 1.94 10.77
N THR A 46 -8.52 1.86 9.77
CA THR A 46 -7.53 0.79 9.62
C THR A 46 -6.54 0.74 10.78
N LYS A 47 -6.18 1.91 11.34
CA LYS A 47 -5.29 2.01 12.50
C LYS A 47 -5.94 1.54 13.80
N ARG A 48 -7.23 1.84 13.99
CA ARG A 48 -7.93 1.61 15.27
C ARG A 48 -8.74 0.33 15.32
N PHE A 49 -9.22 -0.15 14.18
CA PHE A 49 -10.15 -1.28 14.07
C PHE A 49 -9.61 -2.32 13.07
N ALA A 50 -8.56 -3.02 13.49
CA ALA A 50 -7.79 -3.95 12.63
C ALA A 50 -8.62 -5.09 11.98
N GLY A 51 -9.83 -5.37 12.48
CA GLY A 51 -10.75 -6.36 11.90
C GLY A 51 -11.63 -5.82 10.78
N THR A 52 -11.74 -4.48 10.64
CA THR A 52 -12.62 -3.83 9.66
C THR A 52 -11.87 -3.56 8.37
N LYS A 53 -12.40 -4.06 7.27
CA LYS A 53 -11.84 -3.87 5.91
C LYS A 53 -12.57 -2.75 5.20
N ILE A 54 -11.89 -2.01 4.33
CA ILE A 54 -12.48 -0.86 3.66
C ILE A 54 -12.48 -1.09 2.15
N LEU A 55 -13.66 -0.93 1.55
CA LEU A 55 -13.90 -0.82 0.12
C LEU A 55 -14.29 0.62 -0.18
N VAL A 56 -13.45 1.30 -0.95
CA VAL A 56 -13.69 2.68 -1.35
C VAL A 56 -14.67 2.74 -2.51
N LEU A 57 -15.64 3.63 -2.45
CA LEU A 57 -16.54 3.97 -3.55
C LEU A 57 -16.25 5.41 -3.99
N THR A 58 -16.11 5.62 -5.29
CA THR A 58 -15.72 6.92 -5.83
C THR A 58 -16.35 7.22 -7.19
N THR A 59 -16.27 8.46 -7.63
CA THR A 59 -16.54 8.86 -9.01
C THR A 59 -15.26 8.78 -9.85
N PHE A 60 -15.38 8.92 -11.18
CA PHE A 60 -14.31 8.64 -12.15
C PHE A 60 -13.03 9.49 -11.98
N ASP A 61 -13.11 10.66 -11.32
CA ASP A 61 -12.03 11.67 -11.32
C ASP A 61 -11.21 11.72 -10.01
N ASP A 62 -11.32 10.71 -9.15
CA ASP A 62 -10.74 10.72 -7.80
C ASP A 62 -9.47 9.87 -7.63
N ASP A 63 -8.71 9.63 -8.70
CA ASP A 63 -7.54 8.72 -8.70
C ASP A 63 -6.52 9.02 -7.59
N GLU A 64 -6.24 10.30 -7.28
CA GLU A 64 -5.30 10.69 -6.22
C GLU A 64 -5.82 10.28 -4.83
N TYR A 65 -7.10 10.47 -4.59
CA TYR A 65 -7.75 10.07 -3.34
C TYR A 65 -7.80 8.56 -3.20
N VAL A 66 -8.07 7.83 -4.30
CA VAL A 66 -8.04 6.36 -4.31
C VAL A 66 -6.65 5.84 -4.00
N ALA A 67 -5.61 6.39 -4.64
CA ALA A 67 -4.23 6.03 -4.35
C ALA A 67 -3.86 6.30 -2.89
N ALA A 68 -4.32 7.42 -2.32
CA ALA A 68 -4.10 7.74 -0.92
C ALA A 68 -4.84 6.76 0.02
N ALA A 69 -6.10 6.41 -0.27
CA ALA A 69 -6.88 5.46 0.52
C ALA A 69 -6.25 4.06 0.50
N LEU A 70 -5.77 3.59 -0.66
CA LEU A 70 -5.05 2.31 -0.77
C LEU A 70 -3.76 2.31 0.04
N ARG A 71 -2.97 3.40 0.02
CA ARG A 71 -1.78 3.55 0.88
C ARG A 71 -2.13 3.51 2.37
N HIS A 72 -3.32 3.94 2.76
CA HIS A 72 -3.81 3.90 4.13
C HIS A 72 -4.53 2.59 4.50
N GLY A 73 -4.49 1.58 3.62
CA GLY A 73 -4.96 0.23 3.93
C GLY A 73 -6.38 -0.09 3.46
N ALA A 74 -6.95 0.70 2.53
CA ALA A 74 -8.14 0.24 1.82
C ALA A 74 -7.82 -1.04 1.04
N MET A 75 -8.72 -2.01 1.07
CA MET A 75 -8.54 -3.30 0.42
C MET A 75 -9.11 -3.35 -0.99
N GLY A 76 -9.80 -2.30 -1.40
CA GLY A 76 -10.32 -2.22 -2.74
C GLY A 76 -10.98 -0.89 -3.03
N TYR A 77 -11.35 -0.76 -4.29
CA TYR A 77 -11.99 0.42 -4.83
C TYR A 77 -12.93 0.02 -5.97
N LEU A 78 -14.09 0.64 -6.01
CA LEU A 78 -15.06 0.53 -7.11
C LEU A 78 -15.64 1.92 -7.44
N LEU A 79 -16.19 2.04 -8.63
CA LEU A 79 -16.95 3.21 -9.02
C LEU A 79 -18.35 3.18 -8.38
N LYS A 80 -18.92 4.36 -8.12
CA LYS A 80 -20.28 4.48 -7.55
C LYS A 80 -21.39 3.98 -8.48
N ASP A 81 -21.10 3.90 -9.78
CA ASP A 81 -21.99 3.36 -10.82
C ASP A 81 -21.82 1.85 -11.04
N THR A 82 -20.96 1.19 -10.25
CA THR A 82 -20.79 -0.26 -10.31
C THR A 82 -22.12 -0.96 -10.02
N PRO A 83 -22.54 -1.93 -10.87
CA PRO A 83 -23.76 -2.70 -10.66
C PRO A 83 -23.82 -3.36 -9.29
N SER A 84 -25.01 -3.42 -8.69
CA SER A 84 -25.20 -3.95 -7.33
C SER A 84 -24.69 -5.38 -7.16
N GLU A 85 -24.77 -6.20 -8.19
CA GLU A 85 -24.25 -7.59 -8.18
C GLU A 85 -22.73 -7.64 -8.07
N GLU A 86 -22.04 -6.78 -8.83
CA GLU A 86 -20.58 -6.67 -8.78
C GLU A 86 -20.12 -6.08 -7.45
N LEU A 87 -20.80 -5.05 -6.94
CA LEU A 87 -20.55 -4.49 -5.61
C LEU A 87 -20.70 -5.56 -4.53
N ALA A 88 -21.75 -6.37 -4.58
CA ALA A 88 -21.97 -7.45 -3.63
C ALA A 88 -20.89 -8.55 -3.75
N ALA A 89 -20.41 -8.85 -4.96
CA ALA A 89 -19.31 -9.77 -5.17
C ALA A 89 -17.99 -9.23 -4.58
N ALA A 90 -17.69 -7.95 -4.79
CA ALA A 90 -16.53 -7.27 -4.26
C ALA A 90 -16.52 -7.25 -2.72
N ILE A 91 -17.66 -6.94 -2.09
CA ILE A 91 -17.80 -6.99 -0.62
C ILE A 91 -17.47 -8.40 -0.09
N ARG A 92 -18.02 -9.44 -0.72
CA ARG A 92 -17.73 -10.84 -0.33
C ARG A 92 -16.25 -11.22 -0.52
N ALA A 93 -15.62 -10.73 -1.59
CA ALA A 93 -14.20 -10.98 -1.85
C ALA A 93 -13.33 -10.29 -0.80
N ILE A 94 -13.61 -9.03 -0.49
CA ILE A 94 -12.90 -8.26 0.54
C ILE A 94 -13.12 -8.89 1.93
N HIS A 95 -14.33 -9.34 2.24
CA HIS A 95 -14.59 -10.07 3.48
C HIS A 95 -13.69 -11.30 3.62
N LYS A 96 -13.44 -12.03 2.53
CA LYS A 96 -12.52 -13.17 2.49
C LYS A 96 -11.03 -12.78 2.50
N GLY A 97 -10.70 -11.49 2.39
CA GLY A 97 -9.32 -10.98 2.40
C GLY A 97 -8.71 -10.74 1.01
N TYR A 98 -9.48 -10.88 -0.07
CA TYR A 98 -9.02 -10.56 -1.42
C TYR A 98 -9.07 -9.05 -1.67
N THR A 99 -8.11 -8.53 -2.41
CA THR A 99 -8.12 -7.15 -2.90
C THR A 99 -9.00 -7.02 -4.12
N GLN A 100 -9.77 -5.93 -4.22
CA GLN A 100 -10.63 -5.62 -5.36
C GLN A 100 -10.25 -4.27 -5.96
N LEU A 101 -9.76 -4.27 -7.18
CA LEU A 101 -9.40 -3.07 -7.93
C LEU A 101 -10.17 -3.06 -9.25
N ALA A 102 -10.80 -1.94 -9.57
CA ALA A 102 -11.45 -1.77 -10.87
C ALA A 102 -10.42 -1.86 -12.00
N PRO A 103 -10.79 -2.44 -13.16
CA PRO A 103 -9.90 -2.53 -14.32
C PRO A 103 -9.34 -1.16 -14.73
N GLY A 104 -8.06 -1.12 -15.12
CA GLY A 104 -7.39 0.11 -15.58
C GLY A 104 -7.00 1.11 -14.48
N LEU A 105 -7.33 0.86 -13.20
CA LEU A 105 -6.93 1.76 -12.10
C LEU A 105 -5.42 1.73 -11.89
N VAL A 106 -4.82 0.55 -11.92
CA VAL A 106 -3.38 0.38 -11.67
C VAL A 106 -2.59 1.17 -12.70
N GLU A 107 -2.97 1.07 -13.98
CA GLU A 107 -2.34 1.83 -15.06
C GLU A 107 -2.55 3.35 -14.89
N ARG A 108 -3.75 3.79 -14.49
CA ARG A 108 -4.05 5.21 -14.27
C ARG A 108 -3.32 5.78 -13.06
N ILE A 109 -3.18 5.03 -11.97
CA ILE A 109 -2.41 5.45 -10.80
C ILE A 109 -0.93 5.55 -11.17
N ILE A 110 -0.39 4.56 -11.90
CA ILE A 110 1.01 4.57 -12.34
C ILE A 110 1.26 5.73 -13.32
N ALA A 111 0.37 5.98 -14.27
CA ALA A 111 0.50 7.06 -15.25
C ALA A 111 0.39 8.48 -14.63
N LYS A 112 -0.31 8.65 -13.52
CA LYS A 112 -0.49 9.93 -12.82
C LYS A 112 0.50 10.15 -11.67
N VAL A 113 1.26 9.13 -11.27
CA VAL A 113 2.38 9.35 -10.36
C VAL A 113 3.41 10.17 -11.12
N PRO A 114 3.69 11.43 -10.74
CA PRO A 114 4.76 12.17 -11.36
C PRO A 114 6.04 11.33 -11.23
N THR A 115 6.79 11.19 -12.32
CA THR A 115 8.13 10.60 -12.34
C THR A 115 9.18 11.48 -11.60
N ALA A 116 8.73 12.32 -10.69
CA ALA A 116 9.62 12.85 -9.68
C ALA A 116 10.03 11.65 -8.82
N SER A 117 11.26 11.21 -8.96
CA SER A 117 11.89 10.22 -8.07
C SER A 117 11.46 10.57 -6.64
N PRO A 118 10.67 9.72 -5.95
CA PRO A 118 10.32 10.03 -4.57
C PRO A 118 11.66 10.22 -3.83
N ALA A 119 11.79 11.32 -3.10
CA ALA A 119 12.93 11.45 -2.20
C ALA A 119 12.96 10.16 -1.35
N PRO A 120 14.12 9.54 -1.20
CA PRO A 120 14.23 8.32 -0.41
C PRO A 120 13.63 8.58 0.98
N PRO A 121 12.87 7.62 1.53
CA PRO A 121 12.33 7.76 2.88
C PRO A 121 13.50 7.97 3.86
N PRO A 122 13.27 8.61 5.02
CA PRO A 122 14.34 8.86 6.00
C PRO A 122 15.20 7.64 6.30
N SER A 123 14.60 6.47 6.28
CA SER A 123 15.27 5.18 6.47
C SER A 123 16.24 4.77 5.35
N TRP A 124 16.18 5.38 4.15
CA TRP A 124 17.18 5.18 3.10
C TRP A 124 18.52 5.83 3.48
N ASP A 125 18.48 7.01 4.08
CA ASP A 125 19.68 7.73 4.52
C ASP A 125 20.36 7.04 5.71
N ASP A 126 19.64 6.16 6.42
CA ASP A 126 20.20 5.32 7.48
C ASP A 126 21.02 4.13 6.95
N LEU A 127 20.94 3.82 5.65
CA LEU A 127 21.75 2.77 5.04
C LEU A 127 23.16 3.27 4.76
N THR A 128 24.15 2.43 5.09
CA THR A 128 25.51 2.69 4.69
C THR A 128 25.67 2.60 3.16
N PRO A 129 26.65 3.28 2.55
CA PRO A 129 26.88 3.17 1.10
C PRO A 129 26.95 1.72 0.60
N ARG A 130 27.53 0.84 1.40
CA ARG A 130 27.64 -0.57 1.06
C ARG A 130 26.31 -1.31 1.10
N GLU A 131 25.44 -0.99 2.02
CA GLU A 131 24.07 -1.52 2.09
C GLU A 131 23.22 -1.01 0.93
N GLN A 132 23.43 0.23 0.51
CA GLN A 132 22.79 0.81 -0.69
C GLN A 132 23.20 0.07 -1.96
N ASP A 133 24.51 -0.22 -2.15
CA ASP A 133 25.01 -1.04 -3.26
C ASP A 133 24.36 -2.43 -3.29
N VAL A 134 24.29 -3.09 -2.14
CA VAL A 134 23.64 -4.39 -1.99
C VAL A 134 22.16 -4.32 -2.33
N LEU A 135 21.46 -3.30 -1.84
CA LEU A 135 20.02 -3.10 -2.08
C LEU A 135 19.73 -2.84 -3.56
N GLN A 136 20.59 -2.09 -4.25
CA GLN A 136 20.46 -1.87 -5.70
C GLN A 136 20.59 -3.17 -6.51
N LEU A 137 21.51 -4.06 -6.13
CA LEU A 137 21.67 -5.35 -6.78
C LEU A 137 20.50 -6.30 -6.46
N ILE A 138 19.92 -6.20 -5.26
CA ILE A 138 18.68 -6.92 -4.91
C ILE A 138 17.53 -6.47 -5.80
N ALA A 139 17.38 -5.18 -6.08
CA ALA A 139 16.38 -4.65 -6.98
C ALA A 139 16.51 -5.22 -8.40
N LYS A 140 17.74 -5.46 -8.85
CA LYS A 140 18.03 -6.09 -10.16
C LYS A 140 17.84 -7.62 -10.16
N GLY A 141 17.37 -8.20 -9.05
CA GLY A 141 17.12 -9.63 -8.92
C GLY A 141 18.37 -10.48 -8.66
N ALA A 142 19.56 -9.88 -8.41
CA ALA A 142 20.79 -10.60 -8.21
C ALA A 142 20.76 -11.51 -6.97
N SER A 143 21.25 -12.73 -7.05
CA SER A 143 21.42 -13.64 -5.91
C SER A 143 22.57 -13.18 -4.99
N ASN A 144 22.68 -13.74 -3.77
CA ASN A 144 23.77 -13.40 -2.86
C ASN A 144 25.14 -13.72 -3.45
N ARG A 145 25.24 -14.77 -4.27
CA ARG A 145 26.47 -15.16 -4.97
C ARG A 145 26.85 -14.11 -6.02
N GLU A 146 25.90 -13.64 -6.81
CA GLU A 146 26.14 -12.61 -7.83
C GLU A 146 26.49 -11.27 -7.20
N ILE A 147 25.82 -10.90 -6.10
CA ILE A 147 26.14 -9.70 -5.31
C ILE A 147 27.58 -9.81 -4.74
N ALA A 148 27.94 -10.97 -4.19
CA ALA A 148 29.26 -11.21 -3.65
C ALA A 148 30.34 -11.03 -4.71
N GLN A 149 30.12 -11.57 -5.91
CA GLN A 149 31.02 -11.41 -7.06
C GLN A 149 31.11 -9.96 -7.53
N SER A 150 29.97 -9.30 -7.70
CA SER A 150 29.90 -7.89 -8.17
C SER A 150 30.56 -6.92 -7.21
N LEU A 151 30.47 -7.17 -5.93
CA LEU A 151 30.98 -6.29 -4.88
C LEU A 151 32.32 -6.73 -4.28
N TYR A 152 32.92 -7.82 -4.78
CA TYR A 152 34.19 -8.40 -4.30
C TYR A 152 34.19 -8.69 -2.80
N ILE A 153 33.13 -9.31 -2.28
CA ILE A 153 32.96 -9.72 -0.87
C ILE A 153 32.49 -11.16 -0.75
N SER A 154 32.51 -11.74 0.46
CA SER A 154 32.00 -13.08 0.67
C SER A 154 30.44 -13.12 0.66
N GLU A 155 29.86 -14.28 0.28
CA GLU A 155 28.41 -14.48 0.40
C GLU A 155 27.90 -14.32 1.84
N GLY A 156 28.72 -14.67 2.83
CA GLY A 156 28.40 -14.44 4.25
C GLY A 156 28.29 -12.97 4.59
N THR A 157 29.16 -12.13 4.02
CA THR A 157 29.11 -10.67 4.18
C THR A 157 27.84 -10.11 3.53
N VAL A 158 27.46 -10.61 2.34
CA VAL A 158 26.20 -10.22 1.69
C VAL A 158 24.98 -10.55 2.56
N LYS A 159 24.94 -11.77 3.15
CA LYS A 159 23.85 -12.16 4.07
C LYS A 159 23.72 -11.19 5.25
N ASN A 160 24.85 -10.77 5.83
CA ASN A 160 24.85 -9.80 6.92
C ASN A 160 24.29 -8.43 6.47
N HIS A 161 24.72 -7.93 5.31
CA HIS A 161 24.18 -6.70 4.75
C HIS A 161 22.68 -6.80 4.49
N VAL A 162 22.21 -7.90 3.90
CA VAL A 162 20.76 -8.13 3.68
C VAL A 162 20.00 -8.10 5.00
N THR A 163 20.48 -8.78 6.04
CA THR A 163 19.84 -8.78 7.36
C THR A 163 19.77 -7.35 7.95
N ASN A 164 20.86 -6.60 7.85
CA ASN A 164 20.90 -5.21 8.33
C ASN A 164 19.93 -4.31 7.57
N ILE A 165 19.88 -4.43 6.24
CA ILE A 165 18.95 -3.68 5.38
C ILE A 165 17.49 -3.98 5.80
N LEU A 166 17.12 -5.26 5.92
CA LEU A 166 15.77 -5.65 6.31
C LEU A 166 15.39 -5.09 7.68
N THR A 167 16.31 -5.12 8.64
CA THR A 167 16.09 -4.59 9.99
C THR A 167 15.94 -3.07 9.97
N ARG A 168 16.84 -2.34 9.30
CA ARG A 168 16.82 -0.86 9.26
C ARG A 168 15.62 -0.30 8.53
N LEU A 169 15.22 -0.95 7.43
CA LEU A 169 14.06 -0.54 6.64
C LEU A 169 12.74 -1.16 7.15
N ASN A 170 12.79 -1.93 8.25
CA ASN A 170 11.63 -2.64 8.81
C ASN A 170 10.88 -3.50 7.77
N LEU A 171 11.64 -4.22 6.94
CA LEU A 171 11.13 -5.09 5.89
C LEU A 171 11.15 -6.56 6.35
N ARG A 172 10.15 -7.35 5.96
CA ARG A 172 10.01 -8.75 6.39
C ARG A 172 10.94 -9.71 5.65
N ASP A 173 11.19 -9.43 4.37
CA ASP A 173 11.93 -10.34 3.50
C ASP A 173 12.60 -9.61 2.34
N ARG A 174 13.41 -10.37 1.58
CA ARG A 174 14.15 -9.90 0.41
C ARG A 174 13.22 -9.40 -0.71
N THR A 175 12.04 -9.99 -0.87
CA THR A 175 11.07 -9.56 -1.88
C THR A 175 10.58 -8.16 -1.59
N GLN A 176 10.28 -7.86 -0.32
CA GLN A 176 9.94 -6.50 0.10
C GLN A 176 11.11 -5.52 -0.11
N ALA A 177 12.34 -5.96 0.12
CA ALA A 177 13.52 -5.14 -0.15
C ALA A 177 13.67 -4.83 -1.65
N ALA A 178 13.43 -5.80 -2.53
CA ALA A 178 13.44 -5.59 -3.97
C ALA A 178 12.36 -4.60 -4.42
N ILE A 179 11.13 -4.76 -3.93
CA ILE A 179 10.00 -3.86 -4.23
C ILE A 179 10.31 -2.44 -3.71
N PHE A 180 10.80 -2.31 -2.48
CA PHE A 180 11.20 -1.05 -1.88
C PHE A 180 12.25 -0.34 -2.75
N ALA A 181 13.32 -1.05 -3.11
CA ALA A 181 14.40 -0.48 -3.92
C ALA A 181 13.90 -0.04 -5.31
N HIS A 182 13.02 -0.80 -5.94
CA HIS A 182 12.41 -0.45 -7.24
C HIS A 182 11.57 0.84 -7.16
N SER A 183 11.00 1.15 -6.01
CA SER A 183 10.19 2.36 -5.81
C SER A 183 11.03 3.63 -5.67
N PHE A 184 12.34 3.51 -5.39
CA PHE A 184 13.23 4.62 -5.07
C PHE A 184 14.43 4.76 -6.02
N LEU A 185 14.72 3.73 -6.81
CA LEU A 185 15.80 3.80 -7.80
C LEU A 185 15.26 4.33 -9.13
N PRO A 186 15.94 5.31 -9.77
CA PRO A 186 15.58 5.72 -11.11
C PRO A 186 15.69 4.50 -12.03
N GLN A 187 14.64 4.24 -12.79
CA GLN A 187 14.69 3.23 -13.84
C GLN A 187 15.72 3.71 -14.86
N SER A 188 16.86 3.07 -14.93
CA SER A 188 17.78 3.27 -16.03
C SER A 188 17.06 2.79 -17.30
N ASP A 189 16.82 3.76 -18.19
CA ASP A 189 16.38 3.51 -19.57
C ASP A 189 17.44 2.65 -20.28
N ASP A 190 17.32 1.33 -20.18
CA ASP A 190 18.00 0.40 -21.07
C ASP A 190 17.15 0.21 -22.33
N SER A 191 17.02 1.30 -23.11
CA SER A 191 16.60 1.26 -24.51
C SER A 191 17.83 1.42 -25.37
N LYS A 192 18.53 0.30 -25.65
CA LYS A 192 19.35 0.15 -26.86
C LYS A 192 19.47 -1.31 -27.23
#